data_3c71749bff15ffee15383d1a4bf0f9f6
#
_entry.id   3c71749bff15ffee15383d1a4bf0f9f6
#
_cell.length_a   1.000
_cell.length_b   1.000
_cell.length_c   1.000
_cell.angle_alpha   90.00
_cell.angle_beta   90.00
_cell.angle_gamma   90.00
#
_symmetry.space_group_name_H-M   'P 1'
#
loop_
_entity.id
_entity.type
_entity.pdbx_description
1 polymer ?
#
loop_
_entity_poly.entity_id
_entity_poly.type
_entity_poly.pdbx_seq_one_letter_code
_entity_poly.pdbx_strand_id
1 'polypeptide(L)'
;MSKSIEEKVEDWCKKQLDKYYTKTESINEEIEKALQLAPSKNGGDGNNYPDIKCFIESESLRKIPVMIEVKGTKDDFGKFDKDGNVLNTDKNGDPNYSVISKYAVNGAVHYGNAILTYTNSFKEVVAIGVNGYEQGKNFITEIGAYYISEANLFIPKKIANYSDLSFLKDENVEKFIKQIDELKLTDEEKEKQKLELEDDIEKKLKNINQKMHDDLGIVVGARVKLISGLIMAGLGVKGKVSGLKVEDLKGELGENSNDGKIIINKITDFLGERNLPKEKKEIILNELKNVFLYSKLEIPVNGESKLKTVYTSVKSDILPFLTKDLHNIDFTGRLFNVLNDWVDVPDGAENDVVLTPRYVTELMAKLCEVNKDSYVWDYATGSAGFLISSMNLMIEDVRKKVTSLEEQNKAIAKIKAEQLLGIEKLPDIYLLAVLNMILMGDGSSNIIHADSLTQFEGNYEQGKHKGEKFPANVFLLNPPYSAPGKGFNFVEKALSEMNCGKAAVLIQENAGSTQGAGYTKKILEKNTLLASIHMSTDLFIGKSSVQTAIYVFEVGKPHDTEKLVKFIDFSNDGYTRQSRKKSSQSTNLKDTGNAKARYQELVNLIVRGKGKDNKNRNYSPQKIYKKSTLPTV
;
A
#
# COMPACT_ATOMS: atom_id res chain seq x y z
N MET A 1 52.21 -14.33 -2.47
CA MET A 1 51.55 -13.51 -3.52
C MET A 1 51.39 -12.10 -2.97
N SER A 2 51.67 -11.07 -3.75
CA SER A 2 51.38 -9.68 -3.34
C SER A 2 49.87 -9.47 -3.27
N LYS A 3 49.38 -8.85 -2.17
CA LYS A 3 47.93 -8.52 -2.06
C LYS A 3 47.48 -7.62 -3.21
N SER A 4 46.29 -7.83 -3.70
CA SER A 4 45.62 -6.93 -4.65
C SER A 4 45.44 -5.52 -4.02
N ILE A 5 45.20 -4.50 -4.83
CA ILE A 5 44.94 -3.14 -4.33
C ILE A 5 43.68 -3.14 -3.47
N GLU A 6 42.60 -3.85 -3.91
CA GLU A 6 41.36 -3.99 -3.18
C GLU A 6 41.58 -4.62 -1.79
N GLU A 7 42.36 -5.69 -1.70
CA GLU A 7 42.74 -6.30 -0.40
C GLU A 7 43.54 -5.34 0.50
N LYS A 8 44.40 -4.51 -0.07
CA LYS A 8 45.14 -3.48 0.70
C LYS A 8 44.19 -2.41 1.25
N VAL A 9 43.19 -2.00 0.46
CA VAL A 9 42.15 -1.02 0.89
C VAL A 9 41.28 -1.63 1.98
N GLU A 10 40.87 -2.89 1.84
CA GLU A 10 40.09 -3.61 2.83
C GLU A 10 40.85 -3.72 4.17
N ASP A 11 42.11 -4.09 4.13
CA ASP A 11 43.00 -4.12 5.32
C ASP A 11 43.16 -2.74 5.97
N TRP A 12 43.25 -1.70 5.14
CA TRP A 12 43.34 -0.32 5.62
C TRP A 12 42.05 0.10 6.32
N CYS A 13 40.86 -0.25 5.77
CA CYS A 13 39.58 0.00 6.42
C CYS A 13 39.47 -0.71 7.78
N LYS A 14 39.83 -1.99 7.83
CA LYS A 14 39.79 -2.82 9.06
C LYS A 14 40.61 -2.24 10.19
N LYS A 15 41.76 -1.63 9.90
CA LYS A 15 42.63 -1.00 10.91
C LYS A 15 42.07 0.26 11.55
N GLN A 16 41.04 0.84 10.96
CA GLN A 16 40.40 2.06 11.44
C GLN A 16 39.13 1.81 12.25
N LEU A 17 38.61 0.58 12.25
CA LEU A 17 37.39 0.20 12.92
C LEU A 17 37.69 -0.49 14.25
N ASP A 18 37.01 -0.11 15.32
CA ASP A 18 37.17 -0.71 16.64
C ASP A 18 36.54 -2.12 16.66
N LYS A 19 35.41 -2.31 15.99
CA LYS A 19 34.72 -3.60 15.86
C LYS A 19 34.15 -3.75 14.47
N TYR A 20 34.42 -4.87 13.82
CA TYR A 20 33.88 -5.19 12.49
C TYR A 20 33.72 -6.69 12.32
N TYR A 21 32.97 -7.05 11.26
CA TYR A 21 32.77 -8.42 10.79
C TYR A 21 33.13 -8.48 9.31
N THR A 22 33.87 -9.51 8.94
CA THR A 22 34.29 -9.76 7.55
C THR A 22 33.18 -10.45 6.75
N LYS A 23 33.41 -10.69 5.46
CA LYS A 23 32.48 -11.37 4.54
C LYS A 23 31.86 -12.65 5.11
N THR A 24 32.65 -13.47 5.80
CA THR A 24 32.27 -14.80 6.27
C THR A 24 31.77 -14.82 7.71
N GLU A 25 31.90 -13.71 8.44
CA GLU A 25 31.45 -13.61 9.83
C GLU A 25 30.02 -13.09 9.90
N SER A 26 29.23 -13.67 10.80
CA SER A 26 27.86 -13.22 11.05
C SER A 26 27.84 -12.03 11.99
N ILE A 27 27.25 -10.92 11.53
CA ILE A 27 27.01 -9.74 12.37
C ILE A 27 25.71 -9.88 13.18
N ASN A 28 24.68 -10.46 12.57
CA ASN A 28 23.35 -10.68 13.14
C ASN A 28 22.60 -11.68 12.26
N GLU A 29 21.87 -12.63 12.87
CA GLU A 29 21.17 -13.69 12.15
C GLU A 29 20.13 -13.17 11.13
N GLU A 30 19.36 -12.14 11.51
CA GLU A 30 18.34 -11.53 10.65
C GLU A 30 18.98 -10.83 9.44
N ILE A 31 20.08 -10.11 9.65
CA ILE A 31 20.85 -9.45 8.58
C ILE A 31 21.45 -10.48 7.61
N GLU A 32 22.07 -11.54 8.12
CA GLU A 32 22.66 -12.57 7.25
C GLU A 32 21.58 -13.26 6.41
N LYS A 33 20.43 -13.56 7.01
CA LYS A 33 19.28 -14.12 6.30
C LYS A 33 18.75 -13.17 5.23
N ALA A 34 18.67 -11.88 5.52
CA ALA A 34 18.28 -10.85 4.55
C ALA A 34 19.24 -10.78 3.36
N LEU A 35 20.55 -10.81 3.61
CA LEU A 35 21.58 -10.84 2.57
C LEU A 35 21.55 -12.12 1.73
N GLN A 36 21.15 -13.25 2.31
CA GLN A 36 20.96 -14.51 1.57
C GLN A 36 19.70 -14.51 0.70
N LEU A 37 18.61 -13.88 1.16
CA LEU A 37 17.34 -13.82 0.44
C LEU A 37 17.35 -12.81 -0.70
N ALA A 38 18.15 -11.76 -0.58
CA ALA A 38 18.25 -10.73 -1.61
C ALA A 38 19.05 -11.24 -2.82
N PRO A 39 18.69 -10.83 -4.06
CA PRO A 39 19.52 -11.12 -5.23
C PRO A 39 20.96 -10.67 -5.02
N SER A 40 21.93 -11.43 -5.54
CA SER A 40 23.36 -11.07 -5.39
C SER A 40 23.69 -9.76 -6.13
N LYS A 41 24.76 -9.09 -5.73
CA LYS A 41 25.24 -7.88 -6.45
C LYS A 41 25.60 -8.12 -7.91
N ASN A 42 25.81 -9.37 -8.32
CA ASN A 42 26.06 -9.76 -9.70
C ASN A 42 24.79 -10.26 -10.43
N GLY A 43 23.63 -10.25 -9.78
CA GLY A 43 22.42 -10.92 -10.21
C GLY A 43 22.42 -12.42 -9.88
N GLY A 44 21.25 -13.03 -9.90
CA GLY A 44 21.07 -14.44 -9.53
C GLY A 44 20.77 -14.65 -8.05
N ASP A 45 20.66 -15.91 -7.65
CA ASP A 45 20.20 -16.30 -6.32
C ASP A 45 21.27 -16.04 -5.24
N GLY A 46 20.88 -15.27 -4.23
CA GLY A 46 21.52 -15.17 -2.92
C GLY A 46 23.01 -14.82 -2.86
N ASN A 47 23.57 -15.00 -1.69
CA ASN A 47 25.01 -14.87 -1.43
C ASN A 47 25.57 -13.44 -1.57
N ASN A 48 24.93 -12.49 -0.90
CA ASN A 48 25.48 -11.14 -0.73
C ASN A 48 26.49 -11.12 0.42
N TYR A 49 27.71 -10.70 0.13
CA TYR A 49 28.80 -10.61 1.11
C TYR A 49 29.40 -9.22 1.06
N PRO A 50 28.93 -8.27 1.89
CA PRO A 50 29.64 -7.01 2.09
C PRO A 50 31.09 -7.25 2.54
N ASP A 51 32.04 -6.47 2.06
CA ASP A 51 33.44 -6.66 2.40
C ASP A 51 33.67 -6.50 3.90
N ILE A 52 33.01 -5.50 4.51
CA ILE A 52 33.06 -5.23 5.94
C ILE A 52 31.64 -4.89 6.43
N LYS A 53 31.26 -5.43 7.59
CA LYS A 53 30.02 -5.14 8.30
C LYS A 53 30.35 -4.65 9.70
N CYS A 54 29.63 -3.64 10.21
CA CYS A 54 29.71 -3.23 11.60
C CYS A 54 28.38 -2.64 12.07
N PHE A 55 28.30 -2.33 13.36
CA PHE A 55 27.24 -1.50 13.92
C PHE A 55 27.84 -0.19 14.44
N ILE A 56 27.09 0.88 14.31
CA ILE A 56 27.25 2.06 15.15
C ILE A 56 26.15 2.09 16.20
N GLU A 57 26.47 2.50 17.41
CA GLU A 57 25.54 2.53 18.53
C GLU A 57 25.63 3.88 19.25
N SER A 58 24.48 4.55 19.43
CA SER A 58 24.42 5.81 20.16
C SER A 58 24.37 5.59 21.66
N GLU A 59 24.63 6.65 22.44
CA GLU A 59 24.43 6.66 23.90
C GLU A 59 23.00 6.29 24.29
N SER A 60 22.02 6.54 23.42
CA SER A 60 20.61 6.15 23.60
C SER A 60 20.31 4.69 23.21
N LEU A 61 21.33 3.86 22.97
CA LEU A 61 21.26 2.46 22.55
C LEU A 61 20.61 2.25 21.17
N ARG A 62 20.56 3.30 20.34
CA ARG A 62 20.13 3.18 18.94
C ARG A 62 21.25 2.52 18.15
N LYS A 63 20.93 1.40 17.52
CA LYS A 63 21.87 0.56 16.80
C LYS A 63 21.59 0.55 15.31
N ILE A 64 22.54 1.02 14.52
CA ILE A 64 22.41 1.14 13.07
C ILE A 64 23.43 0.23 12.39
N PRO A 65 23.02 -0.72 11.52
CA PRO A 65 23.95 -1.52 10.74
C PRO A 65 24.64 -0.68 9.68
N VAL A 66 25.93 -0.97 9.48
CA VAL A 66 26.79 -0.31 8.48
C VAL A 66 27.34 -1.37 7.54
N MET A 67 27.10 -1.18 6.25
CA MET A 67 27.60 -2.06 5.17
C MET A 67 28.66 -1.31 4.37
N ILE A 68 29.84 -1.88 4.25
CA ILE A 68 30.98 -1.28 3.55
C ILE A 68 31.36 -2.16 2.37
N GLU A 69 31.40 -1.58 1.18
CA GLU A 69 31.91 -2.20 -0.03
C GLU A 69 33.19 -1.50 -0.45
N VAL A 70 34.22 -2.29 -0.79
CA VAL A 70 35.56 -1.83 -1.15
C VAL A 70 35.84 -2.08 -2.63
N LYS A 71 36.51 -1.14 -3.30
CA LYS A 71 37.05 -1.28 -4.65
C LYS A 71 38.52 -0.82 -4.70
N GLY A 72 39.23 -1.34 -5.69
CA GLY A 72 40.68 -1.11 -5.85
C GLY A 72 41.08 -0.52 -7.21
N THR A 73 40.16 0.04 -7.96
CA THR A 73 40.40 0.52 -9.33
C THR A 73 39.98 1.99 -9.46
N LYS A 74 40.76 2.78 -10.16
CA LYS A 74 40.42 4.17 -10.47
C LYS A 74 39.05 4.22 -11.16
N ASP A 75 38.23 5.21 -10.80
CA ASP A 75 36.87 5.47 -11.33
C ASP A 75 35.79 4.43 -10.90
N ASP A 76 36.09 3.51 -9.97
CA ASP A 76 35.13 2.54 -9.44
C ASP A 76 34.48 2.97 -8.10
N PHE A 77 34.52 4.27 -7.77
CA PHE A 77 33.95 4.80 -6.55
C PHE A 77 32.41 4.72 -6.55
N GLY A 78 31.75 5.30 -7.56
CA GLY A 78 30.30 5.31 -7.61
C GLY A 78 29.73 5.76 -8.96
N LYS A 79 28.55 5.27 -9.30
CA LYS A 79 27.80 5.69 -10.47
C LYS A 79 26.55 6.46 -10.02
N PHE A 80 26.43 7.69 -10.50
CA PHE A 80 25.36 8.63 -10.11
C PHE A 80 24.62 9.12 -11.37
N ASP A 81 23.37 9.55 -11.18
CA ASP A 81 22.61 10.29 -12.18
C ASP A 81 23.09 11.76 -12.24
N LYS A 82 22.44 12.56 -13.11
CA LYS A 82 22.73 14.00 -13.28
C LYS A 82 22.44 14.84 -12.03
N ASP A 83 21.60 14.33 -11.12
CA ASP A 83 21.19 15.00 -9.89
C ASP A 83 22.00 14.51 -8.67
N GLY A 84 22.98 13.62 -8.91
CA GLY A 84 23.87 13.06 -7.88
C GLY A 84 23.30 11.89 -7.09
N ASN A 85 22.15 11.34 -7.49
CA ASN A 85 21.57 10.16 -6.85
C ASN A 85 22.28 8.89 -7.29
N VAL A 86 22.32 7.89 -6.40
CA VAL A 86 22.93 6.59 -6.67
C VAL A 86 22.12 5.83 -7.73
N LEU A 87 22.77 5.47 -8.84
CA LEU A 87 22.12 4.85 -9.99
C LEU A 87 22.26 3.32 -9.96
N ASN A 88 21.36 2.64 -9.23
CA ASN A 88 21.34 1.17 -9.11
C ASN A 88 20.33 0.49 -10.04
N THR A 89 19.57 1.25 -10.81
CA THR A 89 18.59 0.73 -11.77
C THR A 89 18.91 1.16 -13.19
N ASP A 90 18.48 0.37 -14.15
CA ASP A 90 18.53 0.70 -15.57
C ASP A 90 17.31 1.58 -15.96
N LYS A 91 17.21 1.89 -17.27
CA LYS A 91 16.10 2.67 -17.84
C LYS A 91 14.71 2.02 -17.70
N ASN A 92 14.67 0.72 -17.45
CA ASN A 92 13.43 -0.04 -17.27
C ASN A 92 13.06 -0.19 -15.78
N GLY A 93 13.86 0.38 -14.86
CA GLY A 93 13.68 0.27 -13.42
C GLY A 93 14.20 -1.06 -12.84
N ASP A 94 14.82 -1.93 -13.65
CA ASP A 94 15.42 -3.17 -13.17
C ASP A 94 16.79 -2.93 -12.52
N PRO A 95 17.22 -3.75 -11.54
CA PRO A 95 18.53 -3.63 -10.95
C PRO A 95 19.64 -3.75 -11.99
N ASN A 96 20.47 -2.73 -12.05
CA ASN A 96 21.63 -2.72 -12.95
C ASN A 96 22.83 -3.40 -12.29
N TYR A 97 22.86 -4.73 -12.34
CA TYR A 97 23.91 -5.51 -11.67
C TYR A 97 25.32 -5.24 -12.18
N SER A 98 25.48 -4.80 -13.42
CA SER A 98 26.79 -4.40 -13.94
C SER A 98 27.32 -3.13 -13.24
N VAL A 99 26.45 -2.22 -12.89
CA VAL A 99 26.79 -1.01 -12.10
C VAL A 99 26.96 -1.37 -10.62
N ILE A 100 26.00 -2.13 -10.06
CA ILE A 100 26.01 -2.51 -8.62
C ILE A 100 27.28 -3.26 -8.26
N SER A 101 27.73 -4.19 -9.09
CA SER A 101 28.94 -4.99 -8.81
C SER A 101 30.24 -4.21 -9.02
N LYS A 102 30.24 -3.27 -9.95
CA LYS A 102 31.44 -2.52 -10.32
C LYS A 102 31.80 -1.44 -9.30
N TYR A 103 30.83 -0.68 -8.83
CA TYR A 103 31.09 0.52 -8.03
C TYR A 103 30.89 0.32 -6.54
N ALA A 104 31.79 0.89 -5.72
CA ALA A 104 31.79 0.74 -4.26
C ALA A 104 30.47 1.26 -3.63
N VAL A 105 30.08 2.51 -3.93
CA VAL A 105 28.85 3.10 -3.38
C VAL A 105 27.60 2.31 -3.82
N ASN A 106 27.54 1.90 -5.08
CA ASN A 106 26.40 1.19 -5.63
C ASN A 106 26.22 -0.20 -5.01
N GLY A 107 27.34 -0.91 -4.76
CA GLY A 107 27.34 -2.19 -4.04
C GLY A 107 26.93 -2.03 -2.58
N ALA A 108 27.48 -1.06 -1.86
CA ALA A 108 27.11 -0.79 -0.47
C ALA A 108 25.61 -0.46 -0.31
N VAL A 109 25.07 0.39 -1.21
CA VAL A 109 23.64 0.74 -1.23
C VAL A 109 22.77 -0.48 -1.54
N HIS A 110 23.22 -1.38 -2.42
CA HIS A 110 22.51 -2.63 -2.70
C HIS A 110 22.33 -3.49 -1.44
N TYR A 111 23.38 -3.65 -0.63
CA TYR A 111 23.28 -4.37 0.64
C TYR A 111 22.41 -3.66 1.66
N GLY A 112 22.49 -2.32 1.75
CA GLY A 112 21.61 -1.54 2.61
C GLY A 112 20.15 -1.75 2.28
N ASN A 113 19.79 -1.70 0.99
CA ASN A 113 18.43 -1.98 0.54
C ASN A 113 18.01 -3.42 0.80
N ALA A 114 18.92 -4.41 0.67
CA ALA A 114 18.64 -5.80 0.99
C ALA A 114 18.26 -5.96 2.48
N ILE A 115 18.99 -5.33 3.39
CA ILE A 115 18.67 -5.36 4.82
C ILE A 115 17.30 -4.76 5.08
N LEU A 116 17.04 -3.53 4.63
CA LEU A 116 15.76 -2.88 4.86
C LEU A 116 14.57 -3.63 4.24
N THR A 117 14.80 -4.31 3.11
CA THR A 117 13.76 -5.06 2.39
C THR A 117 13.43 -6.39 3.05
N TYR A 118 14.41 -7.09 3.63
CA TYR A 118 14.25 -8.47 4.09
C TYR A 118 14.34 -8.64 5.61
N THR A 119 14.50 -7.56 6.39
CA THR A 119 14.41 -7.59 7.86
C THR A 119 13.16 -6.85 8.36
N ASN A 120 12.74 -7.18 9.57
CA ASN A 120 11.67 -6.45 10.26
C ASN A 120 12.21 -5.53 11.38
N SER A 121 13.36 -5.87 11.93
CA SER A 121 13.95 -5.15 13.08
C SER A 121 14.74 -3.91 12.68
N PHE A 122 15.33 -3.90 11.47
CA PHE A 122 16.15 -2.79 11.02
C PHE A 122 15.38 -1.87 10.07
N LYS A 123 15.21 -0.62 10.46
CA LYS A 123 14.47 0.42 9.72
C LYS A 123 15.38 1.46 9.08
N GLU A 124 16.68 1.37 9.33
CA GLU A 124 17.71 2.27 8.84
C GLU A 124 19.05 1.55 8.71
N VAL A 125 19.84 1.96 7.73
CA VAL A 125 21.15 1.38 7.41
C VAL A 125 22.06 2.49 6.91
N VAL A 126 23.36 2.40 7.23
CA VAL A 126 24.40 3.21 6.60
C VAL A 126 25.14 2.37 5.57
N ALA A 127 25.21 2.86 4.34
CA ALA A 127 25.97 2.26 3.25
C ALA A 127 27.21 3.09 2.96
N ILE A 128 28.41 2.47 2.96
CA ILE A 128 29.67 3.15 2.75
C ILE A 128 30.40 2.52 1.58
N GLY A 129 30.66 3.32 0.54
CA GLY A 129 31.57 2.93 -0.54
C GLY A 129 32.96 3.45 -0.28
N VAL A 130 33.95 2.57 -0.36
CA VAL A 130 35.37 2.91 -0.25
C VAL A 130 36.08 2.48 -1.52
N ASN A 131 36.74 3.42 -2.20
CA ASN A 131 37.58 3.12 -3.36
C ASN A 131 39.01 3.59 -3.10
N GLY A 132 39.98 2.76 -3.38
CA GLY A 132 41.39 3.13 -3.22
C GLY A 132 42.21 2.67 -4.44
N TYR A 133 43.08 3.57 -4.95
CA TYR A 133 43.92 3.29 -6.10
C TYR A 133 45.26 4.03 -6.05
N GLU A 134 46.23 3.51 -6.77
CA GLU A 134 47.55 4.14 -6.88
C GLU A 134 47.58 5.14 -8.06
N GLN A 135 47.98 6.37 -7.80
CA GLN A 135 48.19 7.38 -8.84
C GLN A 135 49.63 7.95 -8.71
N GLY A 136 50.50 7.46 -9.56
CA GLY A 136 51.94 7.73 -9.43
C GLY A 136 52.53 7.11 -8.14
N LYS A 137 53.04 7.94 -7.24
CA LYS A 137 53.55 7.50 -5.93
C LYS A 137 52.53 7.66 -4.79
N ASN A 138 51.36 8.20 -5.09
CA ASN A 138 50.33 8.50 -4.09
C ASN A 138 49.27 7.43 -4.10
N PHE A 139 48.84 7.03 -2.90
CA PHE A 139 47.65 6.22 -2.71
C PHE A 139 46.46 7.14 -2.42
N ILE A 140 45.46 7.07 -3.28
CA ILE A 140 44.26 7.91 -3.20
C ILE A 140 43.13 7.07 -2.65
N THR A 141 42.34 7.61 -1.72
CA THR A 141 41.12 6.99 -1.17
C THR A 141 39.92 7.91 -1.37
N GLU A 142 38.82 7.33 -1.79
CA GLU A 142 37.52 8.00 -1.94
C GLU A 142 36.52 7.26 -1.04
N ILE A 143 35.90 7.98 -0.08
CA ILE A 143 34.95 7.41 0.87
C ILE A 143 33.67 8.21 0.83
N GLY A 144 32.55 7.55 0.60
CA GLY A 144 31.22 8.15 0.65
C GLY A 144 30.27 7.36 1.53
N ALA A 145 29.65 8.05 2.48
CA ALA A 145 28.65 7.48 3.36
C ALA A 145 27.23 7.95 2.95
N TYR A 146 26.30 6.99 2.94
CA TYR A 146 24.92 7.19 2.55
C TYR A 146 23.98 6.61 3.61
N TYR A 147 22.96 7.37 3.96
CA TYR A 147 21.90 6.96 4.87
C TYR A 147 20.71 6.47 4.08
N ILE A 148 20.18 5.30 4.43
CA ILE A 148 19.01 4.69 3.83
C ILE A 148 18.06 4.32 4.95
N SER A 149 16.78 4.67 4.84
CA SER A 149 15.77 4.31 5.83
C SER A 149 14.39 4.16 5.21
N GLU A 150 13.52 3.40 5.88
CA GLU A 150 12.10 3.35 5.53
C GLU A 150 11.46 4.74 5.60
N ALA A 151 11.83 5.55 6.61
CA ALA A 151 11.30 6.90 6.79
C ALA A 151 11.68 7.85 5.64
N ASN A 152 12.80 7.61 4.94
CA ASN A 152 13.22 8.34 3.76
C ASN A 152 12.88 7.60 2.45
N LEU A 153 11.90 6.70 2.49
CA LEU A 153 11.38 5.98 1.32
C LEU A 153 12.45 5.15 0.59
N PHE A 154 13.40 4.59 1.32
CA PHE A 154 14.54 3.80 0.78
C PHE A 154 15.44 4.57 -0.20
N ILE A 155 15.29 5.90 -0.27
CA ILE A 155 16.13 6.74 -1.11
C ILE A 155 17.46 6.98 -0.39
N PRO A 156 18.61 6.57 -0.96
CA PRO A 156 19.91 6.83 -0.36
C PRO A 156 20.16 8.34 -0.29
N LYS A 157 20.38 8.85 0.91
CA LYS A 157 20.77 10.24 1.14
C LYS A 157 22.25 10.29 1.47
N LYS A 158 23.00 11.08 0.71
CA LYS A 158 24.44 11.27 0.96
C LYS A 158 24.62 11.99 2.29
N ILE A 159 25.40 11.38 3.21
CA ILE A 159 25.80 12.02 4.47
C ILE A 159 26.95 12.96 4.18
N ALA A 160 28.09 12.41 3.78
CA ALA A 160 29.27 13.17 3.39
C ALA A 160 30.29 12.29 2.64
N ASN A 161 31.33 12.93 2.11
CA ASN A 161 32.58 12.27 1.77
C ASN A 161 33.56 12.42 2.95
N TYR A 162 34.36 11.40 3.18
CA TYR A 162 35.31 11.35 4.30
C TYR A 162 36.71 11.03 3.79
N SER A 163 37.74 11.41 4.57
CA SER A 163 39.15 11.05 4.30
C SER A 163 39.52 9.69 4.85
N ASP A 164 38.82 9.26 5.90
CA ASP A 164 39.07 8.02 6.64
C ASP A 164 37.74 7.55 7.30
N LEU A 165 37.80 6.43 8.05
CA LEU A 165 36.65 5.86 8.75
C LEU A 165 36.58 6.25 10.24
N SER A 166 37.31 7.25 10.70
CA SER A 166 37.33 7.67 12.10
C SER A 166 35.97 8.15 12.63
N PHE A 167 35.08 8.55 11.74
CA PHE A 167 33.70 8.94 12.08
C PHE A 167 32.83 7.79 12.60
N LEU A 168 33.26 6.54 12.39
CA LEU A 168 32.58 5.33 12.91
C LEU A 168 33.06 4.90 14.30
N LYS A 169 34.12 5.53 14.83
CA LYS A 169 34.66 5.20 16.15
C LYS A 169 33.73 5.72 17.25
N ASP A 170 33.74 5.03 18.40
CA ASP A 170 32.89 5.36 19.54
C ASP A 170 33.00 6.84 19.96
N GLU A 171 34.18 7.43 19.87
CA GLU A 171 34.42 8.86 20.21
C GLU A 171 33.76 9.86 19.23
N ASN A 172 33.42 9.45 18.01
CA ASN A 172 32.88 10.30 16.94
C ASN A 172 31.47 9.93 16.54
N VAL A 173 30.97 8.77 16.98
CA VAL A 173 29.72 8.19 16.52
C VAL A 173 28.50 9.08 16.78
N GLU A 174 28.46 9.77 17.92
CA GLU A 174 27.39 10.69 18.25
C GLU A 174 27.28 11.86 17.27
N LYS A 175 28.43 12.40 16.85
CA LYS A 175 28.48 13.46 15.84
C LYS A 175 28.01 12.96 14.48
N PHE A 176 28.35 11.73 14.13
CA PHE A 176 27.94 11.09 12.89
C PHE A 176 26.43 10.80 12.91
N ILE A 177 25.89 10.31 14.04
CA ILE A 177 24.45 10.08 14.19
C ILE A 177 23.65 11.39 14.10
N LYS A 178 24.16 12.50 14.62
CA LYS A 178 23.54 13.81 14.43
C LYS A 178 23.43 14.21 12.94
N GLN A 179 24.48 13.96 12.15
CA GLN A 179 24.42 14.17 10.69
C GLN A 179 23.36 13.30 10.02
N ILE A 180 23.20 12.04 10.47
CA ILE A 180 22.13 11.15 10.00
C ILE A 180 20.75 11.73 10.37
N ASP A 181 20.58 12.24 11.58
CA ASP A 181 19.30 12.79 12.04
C ASP A 181 18.89 14.05 11.26
N GLU A 182 19.83 14.86 10.82
CA GLU A 182 19.60 16.01 9.94
C GLU A 182 19.11 15.60 8.54
N LEU A 183 19.37 14.36 8.11
CA LEU A 183 18.90 13.81 6.83
C LEU A 183 17.50 13.17 6.92
N LYS A 184 16.95 13.03 8.12
CA LYS A 184 15.58 12.54 8.30
C LYS A 184 14.60 13.59 7.80
N LEU A 185 13.74 13.14 6.93
CA LEU A 185 12.66 14.00 6.42
C LEU A 185 11.75 14.42 7.57
N THR A 186 11.40 15.70 7.61
CA THR A 186 10.32 16.20 8.45
C THR A 186 8.99 15.58 8.04
N ASP A 187 7.98 15.63 8.89
CA ASP A 187 6.67 15.09 8.55
C ASP A 187 6.02 15.83 7.37
N GLU A 188 6.30 17.12 7.21
CA GLU A 188 5.86 17.93 6.07
C GLU A 188 6.57 17.50 4.77
N GLU A 189 7.88 17.26 4.81
CA GLU A 189 8.66 16.78 3.66
C GLU A 189 8.25 15.37 3.26
N LYS A 190 8.00 14.48 4.21
CA LYS A 190 7.47 13.13 3.96
C LYS A 190 6.12 13.19 3.26
N GLU A 191 5.21 14.04 3.74
CA GLU A 191 3.89 14.21 3.13
C GLU A 191 4.01 14.79 1.71
N LYS A 192 4.90 15.76 1.50
CA LYS A 192 5.16 16.34 0.18
C LYS A 192 5.72 15.30 -0.80
N GLN A 193 6.75 14.54 -0.40
CA GLN A 193 7.31 13.48 -1.25
C GLN A 193 6.29 12.39 -1.55
N LYS A 194 5.48 12.04 -0.56
CA LYS A 194 4.39 11.08 -0.75
C LYS A 194 3.40 11.56 -1.82
N LEU A 195 2.96 12.81 -1.76
CA LEU A 195 2.06 13.41 -2.76
C LEU A 195 2.71 13.45 -4.15
N GLU A 196 3.99 13.80 -4.25
CA GLU A 196 4.73 13.81 -5.53
C GLU A 196 4.81 12.41 -6.15
N LEU A 197 5.08 11.39 -5.34
CA LEU A 197 5.11 9.99 -5.80
C LEU A 197 3.73 9.48 -6.20
N GLU A 198 2.70 9.83 -5.45
CA GLU A 198 1.31 9.51 -5.77
C GLU A 198 0.87 10.15 -7.09
N ASP A 199 1.23 11.40 -7.33
CA ASP A 199 0.97 12.11 -8.59
C ASP A 199 1.73 11.48 -9.78
N ASP A 200 2.95 11.02 -9.57
CA ASP A 200 3.76 10.36 -10.60
C ASP A 200 3.14 9.01 -11.03
N ILE A 201 2.71 8.19 -10.07
CA ILE A 201 1.98 6.95 -10.35
C ILE A 201 0.71 7.23 -11.16
N GLU A 202 -0.07 8.21 -10.74
CA GLU A 202 -1.30 8.56 -11.43
C GLU A 202 -1.05 8.96 -12.89
N LYS A 203 -0.01 9.77 -13.13
CA LYS A 203 0.41 10.16 -14.49
C LYS A 203 0.84 8.94 -15.33
N LYS A 204 1.65 8.06 -14.76
CA LYS A 204 2.14 6.86 -15.43
C LYS A 204 1.01 5.89 -15.77
N LEU A 205 0.09 5.67 -14.86
CA LEU A 205 -1.10 4.86 -15.12
C LEU A 205 -1.98 5.45 -16.21
N LYS A 206 -2.21 6.76 -16.21
CA LYS A 206 -2.96 7.44 -17.28
C LYS A 206 -2.29 7.25 -18.64
N ASN A 207 -0.97 7.36 -18.70
CA ASN A 207 -0.21 7.13 -19.93
C ASN A 207 -0.36 5.68 -20.42
N ILE A 208 -0.29 4.69 -19.53
CA ILE A 208 -0.51 3.28 -19.86
C ILE A 208 -1.93 3.07 -20.38
N ASN A 209 -2.94 3.66 -19.71
CA ASN A 209 -4.33 3.57 -20.14
C ASN A 209 -4.54 4.16 -21.54
N GLN A 210 -3.97 5.35 -21.79
CA GLN A 210 -4.04 6.01 -23.09
C GLN A 210 -3.41 5.14 -24.18
N LYS A 211 -2.23 4.57 -23.91
CA LYS A 211 -1.55 3.65 -24.82
C LYS A 211 -2.38 2.40 -25.10
N MET A 212 -2.99 1.80 -24.08
CA MET A 212 -3.88 0.65 -24.25
C MET A 212 -5.10 1.00 -25.11
N HIS A 213 -5.64 2.21 -24.97
CA HIS A 213 -6.78 2.68 -25.75
C HIS A 213 -6.40 3.00 -27.20
N ASP A 214 -5.51 3.97 -27.38
CA ASP A 214 -5.27 4.60 -28.67
C ASP A 214 -4.39 3.74 -29.57
N ASP A 215 -3.32 3.16 -29.03
CA ASP A 215 -2.33 2.44 -29.81
C ASP A 215 -2.68 0.97 -29.96
N LEU A 216 -3.26 0.36 -28.93
CA LEU A 216 -3.48 -1.09 -28.89
C LEU A 216 -4.95 -1.50 -29.08
N GLY A 217 -5.90 -0.55 -28.99
CA GLY A 217 -7.34 -0.79 -29.16
C GLY A 217 -7.89 -1.80 -28.13
N ILE A 218 -7.39 -1.76 -26.89
CA ILE A 218 -7.83 -2.66 -25.81
C ILE A 218 -9.12 -2.08 -25.18
N VAL A 219 -10.16 -2.88 -25.13
CA VAL A 219 -11.45 -2.47 -24.55
C VAL A 219 -11.33 -2.21 -23.04
N VAL A 220 -12.14 -1.29 -22.52
CA VAL A 220 -12.05 -0.80 -21.13
C VAL A 220 -12.12 -1.94 -20.11
N GLY A 221 -13.10 -2.83 -20.20
CA GLY A 221 -13.26 -3.95 -19.26
C GLY A 221 -12.07 -4.92 -19.20
N ALA A 222 -11.25 -5.00 -20.25
CA ALA A 222 -10.05 -5.82 -20.25
C ALA A 222 -8.85 -5.14 -19.59
N ARG A 223 -8.78 -3.79 -19.54
CA ARG A 223 -7.59 -3.05 -19.09
C ARG A 223 -7.28 -3.26 -17.63
N VAL A 224 -8.30 -3.24 -16.76
CA VAL A 224 -8.14 -3.49 -15.32
C VAL A 224 -7.57 -4.89 -15.08
N LYS A 225 -8.13 -5.91 -15.75
CA LYS A 225 -7.67 -7.31 -15.65
C LYS A 225 -6.22 -7.47 -16.15
N LEU A 226 -5.90 -6.80 -17.27
CA LEU A 226 -4.54 -6.80 -17.82
C LEU A 226 -3.52 -6.20 -16.84
N ILE A 227 -3.74 -4.98 -16.37
CA ILE A 227 -2.81 -4.33 -15.44
C ILE A 227 -2.66 -5.14 -14.17
N SER A 228 -3.77 -5.60 -13.60
CA SER A 228 -3.77 -6.38 -12.37
C SER A 228 -3.02 -7.70 -12.53
N GLY A 229 -3.26 -8.44 -13.61
CA GLY A 229 -2.55 -9.68 -13.91
C GLY A 229 -1.06 -9.45 -14.20
N LEU A 230 -0.71 -8.41 -14.94
CA LEU A 230 0.69 -8.06 -15.23
C LEU A 230 1.46 -7.64 -13.98
N ILE A 231 0.80 -6.94 -13.05
CA ILE A 231 1.39 -6.62 -11.74
C ILE A 231 1.67 -7.91 -10.96
N MET A 232 0.71 -8.83 -10.87
CA MET A 232 0.92 -10.12 -10.18
C MET A 232 2.06 -10.93 -10.80
N ALA A 233 2.08 -11.04 -12.13
CA ALA A 233 3.14 -11.75 -12.85
C ALA A 233 4.52 -11.12 -12.60
N GLY A 234 4.58 -9.79 -12.56
CA GLY A 234 5.84 -9.05 -12.41
C GLY A 234 6.38 -8.97 -10.99
N LEU A 235 5.52 -8.97 -9.97
CA LEU A 235 5.96 -8.90 -8.58
C LEU A 235 6.64 -10.19 -8.10
N GLY A 236 6.16 -11.35 -8.55
CA GLY A 236 6.61 -12.62 -7.98
C GLY A 236 6.36 -12.75 -6.47
N VAL A 237 7.02 -13.71 -5.84
CA VAL A 237 6.99 -13.91 -4.38
C VAL A 237 8.42 -14.02 -3.87
N LYS A 238 8.84 -13.11 -3.00
CA LYS A 238 10.20 -13.04 -2.47
C LYS A 238 10.73 -14.42 -2.04
N GLY A 239 11.88 -14.82 -2.56
CA GLY A 239 12.56 -16.07 -2.21
C GLY A 239 11.86 -17.34 -2.70
N LYS A 240 10.77 -17.28 -3.47
CA LYS A 240 10.00 -18.43 -3.94
C LYS A 240 9.68 -18.40 -5.43
N VAL A 241 9.17 -17.29 -5.94
CA VAL A 241 8.77 -17.14 -7.34
C VAL A 241 9.39 -15.87 -7.91
N SER A 242 10.24 -16.02 -8.92
CA SER A 242 10.79 -14.88 -9.66
C SER A 242 9.70 -14.15 -10.45
N GLY A 243 9.71 -12.82 -10.43
CA GLY A 243 8.83 -12.03 -11.29
C GLY A 243 9.12 -12.27 -12.78
N LEU A 244 8.09 -12.05 -13.60
CA LEU A 244 8.20 -12.10 -15.05
C LEU A 244 9.25 -11.10 -15.54
N LYS A 245 10.08 -11.50 -16.50
CA LYS A 245 11.03 -10.61 -17.20
C LYS A 245 10.45 -10.22 -18.57
N VAL A 246 10.81 -9.04 -19.07
CA VAL A 246 10.36 -8.59 -20.40
C VAL A 246 10.88 -9.51 -21.49
N GLU A 247 12.09 -10.05 -21.32
CA GLU A 247 12.76 -10.96 -22.24
C GLU A 247 12.09 -12.35 -22.31
N ASP A 248 11.28 -12.72 -21.32
CA ASP A 248 10.51 -13.97 -21.33
C ASP A 248 9.39 -13.92 -22.38
N LEU A 249 8.93 -12.72 -22.74
CA LEU A 249 7.88 -12.48 -23.73
C LEU A 249 8.49 -12.31 -25.14
N LYS A 250 8.39 -13.34 -25.95
CA LYS A 250 9.06 -13.42 -27.25
C LYS A 250 8.13 -13.20 -28.47
N GLY A 251 6.81 -13.09 -28.23
CA GLY A 251 5.82 -12.99 -29.28
C GLY A 251 5.68 -14.28 -30.11
N GLU A 252 6.01 -15.43 -29.52
CA GLU A 252 5.82 -16.74 -30.18
C GLU A 252 4.33 -17.12 -30.18
N LEU A 253 3.89 -17.86 -31.21
CA LEU A 253 2.50 -18.31 -31.34
C LEU A 253 2.29 -19.79 -30.97
N GLY A 254 3.30 -20.44 -30.40
CA GLY A 254 3.19 -21.83 -29.95
C GLY A 254 2.21 -22.00 -28.79
N GLU A 255 1.52 -23.13 -28.74
CA GLU A 255 0.47 -23.41 -27.74
C GLU A 255 0.93 -23.22 -26.28
N ASN A 256 2.21 -23.50 -26.00
CA ASN A 256 2.79 -23.37 -24.66
C ASN A 256 3.83 -22.24 -24.53
N SER A 257 4.16 -21.55 -25.61
CA SER A 257 5.20 -20.52 -25.67
C SER A 257 4.66 -19.12 -26.02
N ASN A 258 3.35 -18.98 -26.21
CA ASN A 258 2.77 -17.67 -26.43
C ASN A 258 2.81 -16.81 -25.15
N ASP A 259 2.90 -15.50 -25.32
CA ASP A 259 3.10 -14.55 -24.22
C ASP A 259 1.97 -14.61 -23.18
N GLY A 260 0.71 -14.78 -23.62
CA GLY A 260 -0.42 -14.91 -22.69
C GLY A 260 -0.31 -16.12 -21.78
N LYS A 261 0.14 -17.26 -22.31
CA LYS A 261 0.34 -18.48 -21.53
C LYS A 261 1.50 -18.33 -20.53
N ILE A 262 2.59 -17.70 -20.95
CA ILE A 262 3.72 -17.41 -20.07
C ILE A 262 3.27 -16.54 -18.89
N ILE A 263 2.51 -15.47 -19.16
CA ILE A 263 1.96 -14.59 -18.13
C ILE A 263 1.04 -15.37 -17.18
N ILE A 264 0.09 -16.16 -17.70
CA ILE A 264 -0.84 -16.95 -16.88
C ILE A 264 -0.10 -17.97 -16.01
N ASN A 265 0.97 -18.59 -16.50
CA ASN A 265 1.79 -19.50 -15.69
C ASN A 265 2.46 -18.74 -14.53
N LYS A 266 3.03 -17.57 -14.79
CA LYS A 266 3.61 -16.72 -13.74
C LYS A 266 2.58 -16.26 -12.70
N ILE A 267 1.36 -15.93 -13.11
CA ILE A 267 0.26 -15.62 -12.19
C ILE A 267 -0.13 -16.86 -11.38
N THR A 268 -0.16 -18.04 -12.00
CA THR A 268 -0.46 -19.31 -11.32
C THR A 268 0.57 -19.61 -10.24
N ASP A 269 1.86 -19.45 -10.55
CA ASP A 269 2.95 -19.61 -9.58
C ASP A 269 2.83 -18.59 -8.43
N PHE A 270 2.57 -17.32 -8.76
CA PHE A 270 2.36 -16.27 -7.77
C PHE A 270 1.20 -16.59 -6.81
N LEU A 271 0.05 -17.00 -7.34
CA LEU A 271 -1.12 -17.38 -6.55
C LEU A 271 -0.90 -18.68 -5.79
N GLY A 272 -0.07 -19.58 -6.33
CA GLY A 272 0.31 -20.85 -5.71
C GLY A 272 0.93 -20.65 -4.32
N GLU A 273 1.81 -19.65 -4.21
CA GLU A 273 2.51 -19.31 -2.97
C GLU A 273 1.67 -18.42 -2.01
N ARG A 274 0.44 -18.10 -2.38
CA ARG A 274 -0.48 -17.37 -1.52
C ARG A 274 -1.43 -18.35 -0.82
N ASN A 275 -1.73 -18.08 0.43
CA ASN A 275 -2.65 -18.92 1.24
C ASN A 275 -4.12 -18.64 0.87
N LEU A 276 -4.44 -18.78 -0.43
CA LEU A 276 -5.78 -18.63 -0.98
C LEU A 276 -6.44 -19.99 -1.17
N PRO A 277 -7.75 -20.11 -0.90
CA PRO A 277 -8.53 -21.31 -1.24
C PRO A 277 -8.43 -21.67 -2.73
N LYS A 278 -8.51 -22.95 -3.05
CA LYS A 278 -8.38 -23.46 -4.41
C LYS A 278 -9.43 -22.86 -5.34
N GLU A 279 -10.68 -22.84 -4.90
CA GLU A 279 -11.81 -22.30 -5.66
C GLU A 279 -11.59 -20.83 -6.03
N LYS A 280 -11.03 -20.04 -5.09
CA LYS A 280 -10.73 -18.64 -5.31
C LYS A 280 -9.61 -18.44 -6.34
N LYS A 281 -8.55 -19.25 -6.27
CA LYS A 281 -7.47 -19.25 -7.27
C LYS A 281 -8.02 -19.57 -8.66
N GLU A 282 -8.92 -20.55 -8.77
CA GLU A 282 -9.55 -20.94 -10.04
C GLU A 282 -10.42 -19.82 -10.61
N ILE A 283 -11.23 -19.12 -9.81
CA ILE A 283 -12.04 -17.97 -10.25
C ILE A 283 -11.11 -16.88 -10.81
N ILE A 284 -10.09 -16.48 -10.06
CA ILE A 284 -9.14 -15.44 -10.49
C ILE A 284 -8.47 -15.85 -11.81
N LEU A 285 -7.97 -17.07 -11.90
CA LEU A 285 -7.29 -17.55 -13.10
C LEU A 285 -8.23 -17.63 -14.31
N ASN A 286 -9.47 -18.04 -14.13
CA ASN A 286 -10.44 -18.11 -15.23
C ASN A 286 -10.76 -16.72 -15.77
N GLU A 287 -10.98 -15.74 -14.89
CA GLU A 287 -11.20 -14.34 -15.30
C GLU A 287 -10.01 -13.75 -16.07
N LEU A 288 -8.81 -14.07 -15.63
CA LEU A 288 -7.58 -13.59 -16.29
C LEU A 288 -7.29 -14.33 -17.60
N LYS A 289 -7.53 -15.63 -17.68
CA LYS A 289 -7.38 -16.40 -18.93
C LYS A 289 -8.24 -15.85 -20.06
N ASN A 290 -9.46 -15.41 -19.77
CA ASN A 290 -10.36 -14.81 -20.76
C ASN A 290 -9.75 -13.56 -21.43
N VAL A 291 -8.84 -12.87 -20.77
CA VAL A 291 -8.19 -11.68 -21.29
C VAL A 291 -6.80 -12.00 -21.87
N PHE A 292 -5.95 -12.71 -21.11
CA PHE A 292 -4.57 -12.97 -21.52
C PHE A 292 -4.44 -13.97 -22.67
N LEU A 293 -5.37 -14.90 -22.82
CA LEU A 293 -5.40 -15.88 -23.92
C LEU A 293 -6.28 -15.41 -25.09
N TYR A 294 -6.61 -14.11 -25.14
CA TYR A 294 -7.36 -13.55 -26.25
C TYR A 294 -6.43 -13.32 -27.45
N SER A 295 -6.66 -14.05 -28.55
CA SER A 295 -5.77 -14.11 -29.71
C SER A 295 -5.34 -12.75 -30.26
N LYS A 296 -6.21 -11.74 -30.24
CA LYS A 296 -5.86 -10.38 -30.72
C LYS A 296 -4.79 -9.67 -29.87
N LEU A 297 -4.56 -10.09 -28.63
CA LEU A 297 -3.52 -9.53 -27.77
C LEU A 297 -2.20 -10.29 -27.92
N GLU A 298 -2.25 -11.55 -28.33
CA GLU A 298 -1.10 -12.43 -28.50
C GLU A 298 -0.43 -12.29 -29.87
N ILE A 299 -1.20 -11.93 -30.93
CA ILE A 299 -0.65 -11.80 -32.29
C ILE A 299 0.44 -10.73 -32.31
N PRO A 300 1.69 -11.08 -32.65
CA PRO A 300 2.76 -10.12 -32.69
C PRO A 300 2.61 -9.14 -33.87
N VAL A 301 2.93 -7.88 -33.61
CA VAL A 301 3.09 -6.85 -34.62
C VAL A 301 4.56 -6.42 -34.56
N ASN A 302 5.28 -6.51 -35.66
CA ASN A 302 6.73 -6.24 -35.72
C ASN A 302 7.56 -7.07 -34.71
N GLY A 303 7.15 -8.32 -34.47
CA GLY A 303 7.87 -9.24 -33.56
C GLY A 303 7.54 -9.09 -32.06
N GLU A 304 6.62 -8.20 -31.71
CA GLU A 304 6.20 -8.02 -30.32
C GLU A 304 4.68 -8.15 -30.17
N SER A 305 4.24 -8.87 -29.14
CA SER A 305 2.82 -8.95 -28.78
C SER A 305 2.36 -7.66 -28.10
N LYS A 306 1.05 -7.36 -28.18
CA LYS A 306 0.46 -6.27 -27.39
C LYS A 306 0.67 -6.46 -25.89
N LEU A 307 0.66 -7.70 -25.41
CA LEU A 307 0.92 -8.06 -24.02
C LEU A 307 2.33 -7.64 -23.58
N LYS A 308 3.36 -7.93 -24.38
CA LYS A 308 4.72 -7.48 -24.12
C LYS A 308 4.82 -5.97 -24.06
N THR A 309 4.17 -5.27 -24.99
CA THR A 309 4.17 -3.80 -25.03
C THR A 309 3.58 -3.19 -23.76
N VAL A 310 2.43 -3.71 -23.26
CA VAL A 310 1.82 -3.25 -22.02
C VAL A 310 2.69 -3.63 -20.82
N TYR A 311 3.20 -4.88 -20.80
CA TYR A 311 4.03 -5.35 -19.69
C TYR A 311 5.31 -4.52 -19.53
N THR A 312 5.97 -4.16 -20.62
CA THR A 312 7.14 -3.27 -20.57
C THR A 312 6.83 -1.96 -19.84
N SER A 313 5.68 -1.34 -20.16
CA SER A 313 5.26 -0.13 -19.48
C SER A 313 4.91 -0.37 -17.98
N VAL A 314 4.24 -1.48 -17.66
CA VAL A 314 3.95 -1.84 -16.26
C VAL A 314 5.25 -2.09 -15.49
N LYS A 315 6.21 -2.80 -16.11
CA LYS A 315 7.50 -3.14 -15.50
C LYS A 315 8.32 -1.90 -15.19
N SER A 316 8.42 -0.94 -16.14
CA SER A 316 9.21 0.29 -15.95
C SER A 316 8.51 1.32 -15.06
N ASP A 317 7.19 1.46 -15.19
CA ASP A 317 6.47 2.61 -14.65
C ASP A 317 5.71 2.31 -13.35
N ILE A 318 5.33 1.05 -13.08
CA ILE A 318 4.48 0.67 -11.94
C ILE A 318 5.20 -0.23 -10.95
N LEU A 319 5.83 -1.32 -11.39
CA LEU A 319 6.44 -2.29 -10.49
C LEU A 319 7.50 -1.71 -9.55
N PRO A 320 8.34 -0.73 -9.95
CA PRO A 320 9.33 -0.15 -9.03
C PRO A 320 8.70 0.49 -7.78
N PHE A 321 7.46 0.95 -7.87
CA PHE A 321 6.75 1.51 -6.71
C PHE A 321 6.18 0.42 -5.79
N LEU A 322 5.83 -0.73 -6.33
CA LEU A 322 5.22 -1.84 -5.60
C LEU A 322 6.27 -2.78 -4.97
N THR A 323 7.47 -2.85 -5.54
CA THR A 323 8.57 -3.69 -5.05
C THR A 323 9.33 -3.07 -3.88
N LYS A 324 9.29 -1.74 -3.75
CA LYS A 324 9.80 -1.06 -2.56
C LYS A 324 8.76 -1.21 -1.46
N ASP A 325 9.12 -1.84 -0.33
CA ASP A 325 8.23 -1.98 0.84
C ASP A 325 7.96 -0.61 1.49
N LEU A 326 7.27 0.26 0.76
CA LEU A 326 6.90 1.61 1.17
C LEU A 326 5.61 1.53 2.02
N HIS A 327 5.68 0.86 3.18
CA HIS A 327 4.54 0.66 4.08
C HIS A 327 3.80 1.95 4.49
N ASN A 328 4.40 3.09 4.28
CA ASN A 328 3.84 4.40 4.64
C ASN A 328 3.24 5.16 3.46
N ILE A 329 3.34 4.65 2.23
CA ILE A 329 2.80 5.28 1.04
C ILE A 329 1.67 4.43 0.49
N ASP A 330 0.54 5.08 0.24
CA ASP A 330 -0.64 4.43 -0.33
C ASP A 330 -0.56 4.26 -1.85
N PHE A 331 0.53 3.67 -2.33
CA PHE A 331 0.65 3.39 -3.75
C PHE A 331 -0.46 2.49 -4.25
N THR A 332 -0.76 1.45 -3.47
CA THR A 332 -1.77 0.48 -3.83
C THR A 332 -3.15 1.13 -3.87
N GLY A 333 -3.49 1.97 -2.89
CA GLY A 333 -4.76 2.68 -2.91
C GLY A 333 -4.88 3.66 -4.08
N ARG A 334 -3.80 4.39 -4.44
CA ARG A 334 -3.81 5.27 -5.62
C ARG A 334 -3.88 4.49 -6.93
N LEU A 335 -3.09 3.43 -7.06
CA LEU A 335 -3.18 2.50 -8.19
C LEU A 335 -4.63 2.04 -8.39
N PHE A 336 -5.27 1.58 -7.31
CA PHE A 336 -6.64 1.09 -7.39
C PHE A 336 -7.66 2.18 -7.62
N ASN A 337 -7.47 3.39 -7.10
CA ASN A 337 -8.35 4.52 -7.43
C ASN A 337 -8.34 4.82 -8.93
N VAL A 338 -7.17 4.80 -9.57
CA VAL A 338 -7.07 5.01 -11.02
C VAL A 338 -7.63 3.80 -11.79
N LEU A 339 -7.37 2.57 -11.35
CA LEU A 339 -7.95 1.37 -11.96
C LEU A 339 -9.47 1.33 -11.83
N ASN A 340 -10.00 1.80 -10.70
CA ASN A 340 -11.44 1.91 -10.48
C ASN A 340 -12.12 2.89 -11.45
N ASP A 341 -11.41 3.96 -11.84
CA ASP A 341 -11.92 4.88 -12.86
C ASP A 341 -12.05 4.23 -14.26
N TRP A 342 -11.41 3.08 -14.47
CA TRP A 342 -11.44 2.33 -15.73
C TRP A 342 -12.43 1.16 -15.72
N VAL A 343 -13.06 0.89 -14.59
CA VAL A 343 -14.11 -0.13 -14.54
C VAL A 343 -15.30 0.38 -15.36
N ASP A 344 -15.60 -0.34 -16.42
CA ASP A 344 -16.79 -0.10 -17.23
C ASP A 344 -17.98 -0.67 -16.46
N VAL A 345 -18.81 0.20 -15.90
CA VAL A 345 -20.06 -0.23 -15.28
C VAL A 345 -21.11 -0.21 -16.41
N PRO A 346 -21.74 -1.36 -16.72
CA PRO A 346 -22.72 -1.42 -17.79
C PRO A 346 -23.82 -0.36 -17.65
N ASP A 347 -24.22 0.26 -18.76
CA ASP A 347 -25.36 1.18 -18.80
C ASP A 347 -26.65 0.47 -18.35
N GLY A 348 -27.16 0.79 -17.18
CA GLY A 348 -28.39 0.20 -16.62
C GLY A 348 -28.56 0.48 -15.13
N ALA A 349 -29.52 -0.19 -14.50
CA ALA A 349 -29.86 -0.02 -13.07
C ALA A 349 -28.73 -0.44 -12.09
N GLU A 350 -27.64 -0.98 -12.58
CA GLU A 350 -26.45 -1.39 -11.82
C GLU A 350 -25.34 -0.32 -11.79
N ASN A 351 -25.62 0.90 -12.31
CA ASN A 351 -24.67 2.01 -12.43
C ASN A 351 -24.26 2.69 -11.12
N ASP A 352 -24.53 2.07 -9.97
CA ASP A 352 -24.28 2.65 -8.65
C ASP A 352 -22.91 2.25 -8.05
N VAL A 353 -21.98 1.70 -8.83
CA VAL A 353 -20.64 1.40 -8.31
C VAL A 353 -19.84 2.70 -8.18
N VAL A 354 -20.04 3.38 -7.07
CA VAL A 354 -19.27 4.57 -6.70
C VAL A 354 -18.32 4.20 -5.57
N LEU A 355 -17.03 4.17 -5.88
CA LEU A 355 -16.01 3.82 -4.89
C LEU A 355 -15.80 4.94 -3.90
N THR A 356 -15.76 4.58 -2.63
CA THR A 356 -15.64 5.53 -1.53
C THR A 356 -14.21 6.06 -1.46
N PRO A 357 -14.01 7.39 -1.44
CA PRO A 357 -12.68 7.97 -1.28
C PRO A 357 -12.00 7.49 0.02
N ARG A 358 -10.69 7.24 -0.03
CA ARG A 358 -9.95 6.67 1.09
C ARG A 358 -10.05 7.49 2.38
N TYR A 359 -9.97 8.80 2.30
CA TYR A 359 -10.11 9.67 3.48
C TYR A 359 -11.48 9.52 4.17
N VAL A 360 -12.53 9.09 3.41
CA VAL A 360 -13.86 8.78 3.95
C VAL A 360 -13.88 7.39 4.55
N THR A 361 -13.29 6.38 3.89
CA THR A 361 -13.23 5.02 4.46
C THR A 361 -12.44 4.99 5.76
N GLU A 362 -11.35 5.75 5.84
CA GLU A 362 -10.56 5.91 7.06
C GLU A 362 -11.34 6.66 8.15
N LEU A 363 -12.05 7.73 7.80
CA LEU A 363 -12.94 8.43 8.73
C LEU A 363 -13.96 7.47 9.35
N MET A 364 -14.69 6.72 8.51
CA MET A 364 -15.75 5.82 8.97
C MET A 364 -15.19 4.70 9.87
N ALA A 365 -14.05 4.15 9.54
CA ALA A 365 -13.37 3.18 10.39
C ALA A 365 -12.96 3.78 11.75
N LYS A 366 -12.45 5.02 11.79
CA LYS A 366 -12.14 5.74 13.03
C LYS A 366 -13.39 6.08 13.85
N LEU A 367 -14.50 6.42 13.21
CA LEU A 367 -15.78 6.66 13.89
C LEU A 367 -16.33 5.40 14.57
N CYS A 368 -16.05 4.23 14.00
CA CYS A 368 -16.35 2.93 14.58
C CYS A 368 -15.29 2.44 15.57
N GLU A 369 -14.25 3.24 15.85
CA GLU A 369 -13.15 2.90 16.79
C GLU A 369 -12.45 1.58 16.45
N VAL A 370 -12.24 1.32 15.15
CA VAL A 370 -11.53 0.14 14.67
C VAL A 370 -10.17 0.03 15.34
N ASN A 371 -9.88 -1.15 15.90
CA ASN A 371 -8.65 -1.46 16.63
C ASN A 371 -8.25 -2.93 16.40
N LYS A 372 -7.13 -3.38 16.96
CA LYS A 372 -6.58 -4.74 16.77
C LYS A 372 -7.54 -5.91 17.08
N ASP A 373 -8.58 -5.68 17.86
CA ASP A 373 -9.54 -6.68 18.28
C ASP A 373 -10.87 -6.62 17.50
N SER A 374 -10.97 -5.71 16.52
CA SER A 374 -12.16 -5.55 15.69
C SER A 374 -12.33 -6.69 14.69
N TYR A 375 -13.58 -7.05 14.42
CA TYR A 375 -14.00 -7.92 13.33
C TYR A 375 -14.90 -7.09 12.40
N VAL A 376 -14.37 -6.80 11.23
CA VAL A 376 -14.96 -5.84 10.28
C VAL A 376 -15.57 -6.54 9.10
N TRP A 377 -16.82 -6.26 8.78
CA TRP A 377 -17.43 -6.69 7.54
C TRP A 377 -17.99 -5.56 6.70
N ASP A 378 -18.11 -5.82 5.39
CA ASP A 378 -18.61 -4.90 4.38
C ASP A 378 -19.45 -5.67 3.35
N TYR A 379 -20.73 -5.34 3.25
CA TYR A 379 -21.71 -6.08 2.44
C TYR A 379 -21.77 -5.64 0.97
N ALA A 380 -21.06 -4.61 0.60
CA ALA A 380 -20.88 -4.13 -0.77
C ALA A 380 -19.47 -3.60 -0.92
N THR A 381 -18.50 -4.54 -0.86
CA THR A 381 -17.10 -4.21 -0.54
C THR A 381 -16.41 -3.41 -1.65
N GLY A 382 -16.95 -3.41 -2.88
CA GLY A 382 -16.34 -2.69 -3.98
C GLY A 382 -14.88 -3.15 -4.18
N SER A 383 -13.94 -2.22 -4.21
CA SER A 383 -12.51 -2.51 -4.28
C SER A 383 -11.86 -2.84 -2.92
N ALA A 384 -12.62 -3.15 -1.90
CA ALA A 384 -12.18 -3.42 -0.52
C ALA A 384 -11.63 -2.20 0.24
N GLY A 385 -12.01 -0.99 -0.13
CA GLY A 385 -11.51 0.26 0.48
C GLY A 385 -11.72 0.34 2.00
N PHE A 386 -12.89 -0.03 2.51
CA PHE A 386 -13.18 -0.06 3.95
C PHE A 386 -12.36 -1.11 4.69
N LEU A 387 -12.19 -2.29 4.12
CA LEU A 387 -11.43 -3.38 4.72
C LEU A 387 -9.94 -3.02 4.80
N ILE A 388 -9.39 -2.40 3.77
CA ILE A 388 -8.00 -1.94 3.75
C ILE A 388 -7.77 -0.83 4.77
N SER A 389 -8.65 0.17 4.83
CA SER A 389 -8.55 1.24 5.84
C SER A 389 -8.63 0.68 7.26
N SER A 390 -9.52 -0.28 7.48
CA SER A 390 -9.63 -0.98 8.76
C SER A 390 -8.39 -1.79 9.09
N MET A 391 -7.88 -2.59 8.15
CA MET A 391 -6.67 -3.39 8.31
C MET A 391 -5.47 -2.52 8.72
N ASN A 392 -5.29 -1.37 8.06
CA ASN A 392 -4.20 -0.45 8.38
C ASN A 392 -4.30 0.09 9.81
N LEU A 393 -5.49 0.52 10.25
CA LEU A 393 -5.73 0.97 11.62
C LEU A 393 -5.50 -0.14 12.66
N MET A 394 -5.94 -1.36 12.36
CA MET A 394 -5.75 -2.53 13.22
C MET A 394 -4.26 -2.87 13.37
N ILE A 395 -3.50 -2.88 12.27
CA ILE A 395 -2.04 -3.13 12.27
C ILE A 395 -1.30 -2.01 13.01
N GLU A 396 -1.70 -0.75 12.82
CA GLU A 396 -1.13 0.38 13.56
C GLU A 396 -1.37 0.25 15.07
N ASP A 397 -2.57 -0.18 15.47
CA ASP A 397 -2.93 -0.42 16.87
C ASP A 397 -2.12 -1.59 17.48
N VAL A 398 -1.90 -2.67 16.72
CA VAL A 398 -1.00 -3.78 17.13
C VAL A 398 0.39 -3.25 17.39
N ARG A 399 0.96 -2.49 16.44
CA ARG A 399 2.33 -1.94 16.55
C ARG A 399 2.49 -0.99 17.75
N LYS A 400 1.42 -0.28 18.13
CA LYS A 400 1.43 0.62 19.28
C LYS A 400 1.26 -0.09 20.63
N LYS A 401 0.51 -1.19 20.68
CA LYS A 401 0.10 -1.83 21.93
C LYS A 401 0.82 -3.14 22.26
N VAL A 402 1.37 -3.80 21.26
CA VAL A 402 2.08 -5.09 21.40
C VAL A 402 3.57 -4.83 21.28
N THR A 403 4.33 -5.18 22.30
CA THR A 403 5.78 -4.90 22.35
C THR A 403 6.63 -5.99 21.70
N SER A 404 6.21 -7.25 21.80
CA SER A 404 6.92 -8.39 21.21
C SER A 404 6.71 -8.44 19.70
N LEU A 405 7.78 -8.49 18.92
CA LEU A 405 7.72 -8.62 17.46
C LEU A 405 7.03 -9.91 17.02
N GLU A 406 7.28 -11.01 17.72
CA GLU A 406 6.63 -12.30 17.45
C GLU A 406 5.11 -12.21 17.64
N GLU A 407 4.66 -11.60 18.74
CA GLU A 407 3.24 -11.40 19.01
C GLU A 407 2.61 -10.40 18.02
N GLN A 408 3.33 -9.34 17.61
CA GLN A 408 2.88 -8.44 16.54
C GLN A 408 2.63 -9.22 15.26
N ASN A 409 3.58 -10.05 14.83
CA ASN A 409 3.46 -10.86 13.61
C ASN A 409 2.28 -11.83 13.68
N LYS A 410 2.06 -12.49 14.83
CA LYS A 410 0.90 -13.37 15.06
C LYS A 410 -0.41 -12.60 14.99
N ALA A 411 -0.49 -11.44 15.65
CA ALA A 411 -1.68 -10.60 15.65
C ALA A 411 -1.99 -10.05 14.24
N ILE A 412 -0.99 -9.60 13.50
CA ILE A 412 -1.14 -9.12 12.12
C ILE A 412 -1.60 -10.26 11.20
N ALA A 413 -1.02 -11.46 11.34
CA ALA A 413 -1.47 -12.63 10.58
C ALA A 413 -2.93 -12.98 10.87
N LYS A 414 -3.36 -12.91 12.14
CA LYS A 414 -4.76 -13.12 12.55
C LYS A 414 -5.69 -12.07 11.95
N ILE A 415 -5.33 -10.77 12.01
CA ILE A 415 -6.12 -9.69 11.41
C ILE A 415 -6.40 -10.02 9.93
N LYS A 416 -5.35 -10.32 9.19
CA LYS A 416 -5.44 -10.61 7.75
C LYS A 416 -6.24 -11.89 7.43
N ALA A 417 -6.10 -12.93 8.24
CA ALA A 417 -6.74 -14.21 7.98
C ALA A 417 -8.19 -14.32 8.47
N GLU A 418 -8.56 -13.59 9.54
CA GLU A 418 -9.76 -13.90 10.29
C GLU A 418 -10.67 -12.71 10.57
N GLN A 419 -10.14 -11.48 10.60
CA GLN A 419 -10.86 -10.33 11.18
C GLN A 419 -11.49 -9.39 10.14
N LEU A 420 -11.34 -9.68 8.86
CA LEU A 420 -11.87 -8.87 7.75
C LEU A 420 -12.73 -9.74 6.85
N LEU A 421 -13.95 -9.31 6.52
CA LEU A 421 -14.84 -10.02 5.61
C LEU A 421 -15.57 -9.02 4.71
N GLY A 422 -15.49 -9.25 3.40
CA GLY A 422 -16.17 -8.43 2.39
C GLY A 422 -16.96 -9.29 1.40
N ILE A 423 -18.06 -8.75 0.92
CA ILE A 423 -18.92 -9.42 -0.06
C ILE A 423 -19.05 -8.52 -1.27
N GLU A 424 -18.80 -9.07 -2.45
CA GLU A 424 -18.96 -8.37 -3.73
C GLU A 424 -19.70 -9.25 -4.74
N LYS A 425 -20.73 -8.68 -5.35
CA LYS A 425 -21.59 -9.39 -6.30
C LYS A 425 -21.04 -9.38 -7.72
N LEU A 426 -20.40 -8.28 -8.13
CA LEU A 426 -19.93 -8.10 -9.50
C LEU A 426 -18.56 -8.76 -9.69
N PRO A 427 -18.40 -9.70 -10.67
CA PRO A 427 -17.15 -10.47 -10.82
C PRO A 427 -15.89 -9.62 -11.03
N ASP A 428 -15.98 -8.57 -11.84
CA ASP A 428 -14.85 -7.70 -12.15
C ASP A 428 -14.41 -6.87 -10.93
N ILE A 429 -15.38 -6.40 -10.15
CA ILE A 429 -15.13 -5.66 -8.91
C ILE A 429 -14.61 -6.59 -7.82
N TYR A 430 -15.19 -7.81 -7.73
CA TYR A 430 -14.66 -8.86 -6.84
C TYR A 430 -13.18 -9.16 -7.12
N LEU A 431 -12.82 -9.35 -8.40
CA LEU A 431 -11.43 -9.56 -8.78
C LEU A 431 -10.53 -8.40 -8.33
N LEU A 432 -11.00 -7.18 -8.53
CA LEU A 432 -10.29 -5.97 -8.09
C LEU A 432 -10.12 -5.93 -6.57
N ALA A 433 -11.17 -6.25 -5.80
CA ALA A 433 -11.10 -6.33 -4.34
C ALA A 433 -10.05 -7.35 -3.86
N VAL A 434 -10.09 -8.56 -4.43
CA VAL A 434 -9.14 -9.63 -4.10
C VAL A 434 -7.70 -9.21 -4.40
N LEU A 435 -7.47 -8.61 -5.56
CA LEU A 435 -6.16 -8.13 -5.95
C LEU A 435 -5.65 -7.02 -5.02
N ASN A 436 -6.52 -6.08 -4.69
CA ASN A 436 -6.19 -5.00 -3.77
C ASN A 436 -5.75 -5.56 -2.41
N MET A 437 -6.50 -6.50 -1.85
CA MET A 437 -6.14 -7.16 -0.59
C MET A 437 -4.81 -7.93 -0.70
N ILE A 438 -4.58 -8.67 -1.79
CA ILE A 438 -3.31 -9.39 -2.02
C ILE A 438 -2.12 -8.42 -2.07
N LEU A 439 -2.24 -7.30 -2.78
CA LEU A 439 -1.17 -6.31 -2.91
C LEU A 439 -0.92 -5.57 -1.58
N MET A 440 -1.94 -5.41 -0.75
CA MET A 440 -1.77 -4.91 0.62
C MET A 440 -1.23 -5.96 1.60
N GLY A 441 -0.78 -7.10 1.08
CA GLY A 441 -0.16 -8.18 1.85
C GLY A 441 -1.15 -9.09 2.58
N ASP A 442 -2.43 -9.01 2.23
CA ASP A 442 -3.44 -9.96 2.70
C ASP A 442 -3.68 -11.05 1.67
N GLY A 443 -2.95 -12.16 1.78
CA GLY A 443 -3.09 -13.30 0.91
C GLY A 443 -4.26 -14.24 1.26
N SER A 444 -4.92 -14.03 2.40
CA SER A 444 -5.95 -14.93 2.93
C SER A 444 -7.31 -14.28 3.09
N SER A 445 -7.54 -13.14 2.42
CA SER A 445 -8.74 -12.33 2.61
C SER A 445 -10.05 -13.11 2.47
N ASN A 446 -10.98 -12.87 3.38
CA ASN A 446 -12.35 -13.37 3.30
C ASN A 446 -13.20 -12.43 2.41
N ILE A 447 -12.78 -12.25 1.14
CA ILE A 447 -13.63 -11.62 0.13
C ILE A 447 -14.46 -12.70 -0.54
N ILE A 448 -15.76 -12.55 -0.50
CA ILE A 448 -16.76 -13.52 -0.97
C ILE A 448 -17.41 -12.99 -2.24
N HIS A 449 -17.46 -13.83 -3.28
CA HIS A 449 -18.20 -13.53 -4.50
C HIS A 449 -19.65 -14.02 -4.34
N ALA A 450 -20.53 -13.16 -3.89
CA ALA A 450 -21.93 -13.50 -3.64
C ALA A 450 -22.83 -12.25 -3.63
N ASP A 451 -24.13 -12.48 -3.73
CA ASP A 451 -25.13 -11.47 -3.37
C ASP A 451 -25.34 -11.48 -1.86
N SER A 452 -24.89 -10.39 -1.20
CA SER A 452 -24.92 -10.26 0.26
C SER A 452 -26.35 -10.30 0.85
N LEU A 453 -27.36 -9.96 0.07
CA LEU A 453 -28.76 -9.96 0.53
C LEU A 453 -29.41 -11.33 0.48
N THR A 454 -29.05 -12.15 -0.52
CA THR A 454 -29.78 -13.40 -0.83
C THR A 454 -28.96 -14.67 -0.63
N GLN A 455 -27.62 -14.58 -0.67
CA GLN A 455 -26.73 -15.74 -0.63
C GLN A 455 -25.84 -15.80 0.61
N PHE A 456 -25.59 -14.67 1.27
CA PHE A 456 -24.73 -14.63 2.45
C PHE A 456 -25.53 -14.82 3.74
N GLU A 457 -25.04 -15.73 4.61
CA GLU A 457 -25.69 -16.12 5.86
C GLU A 457 -24.92 -15.68 7.14
N GLY A 458 -23.95 -14.79 6.99
CA GLY A 458 -23.17 -14.26 8.12
C GLY A 458 -22.02 -15.17 8.57
N ASN A 459 -21.63 -16.15 7.78
CA ASN A 459 -20.61 -17.13 8.12
C ASN A 459 -19.30 -16.90 7.34
N TYR A 460 -18.19 -17.42 7.88
CA TYR A 460 -16.98 -17.58 7.08
C TYR A 460 -17.22 -18.61 5.96
N GLU A 461 -16.92 -18.24 4.73
CA GLU A 461 -17.00 -19.20 3.61
C GLU A 461 -15.67 -19.88 3.31
N GLN A 462 -14.58 -19.44 3.95
CA GLN A 462 -13.24 -19.86 3.64
C GLN A 462 -12.37 -19.97 4.90
N GLY A 463 -11.19 -20.61 4.75
CA GLY A 463 -10.20 -20.71 5.82
C GLY A 463 -10.57 -21.71 6.91
N LYS A 464 -9.87 -21.64 8.03
CA LYS A 464 -10.02 -22.58 9.15
C LYS A 464 -11.37 -22.49 9.87
N HIS A 465 -12.07 -21.34 9.73
CA HIS A 465 -13.36 -21.08 10.36
C HIS A 465 -14.55 -21.26 9.39
N LYS A 466 -14.35 -21.88 8.23
CA LYS A 466 -15.42 -22.11 7.24
C LYS A 466 -16.66 -22.72 7.89
N GLY A 467 -17.82 -22.06 7.68
CA GLY A 467 -19.11 -22.45 8.25
C GLY A 467 -19.39 -21.90 9.66
N GLU A 468 -18.42 -21.35 10.35
CA GLU A 468 -18.64 -20.67 11.63
C GLU A 468 -19.16 -19.25 11.40
N LYS A 469 -19.95 -18.73 12.34
CA LYS A 469 -20.44 -17.36 12.28
C LYS A 469 -19.30 -16.36 12.38
N PHE A 470 -19.27 -15.38 11.46
CA PHE A 470 -18.32 -14.28 11.55
C PHE A 470 -18.71 -13.37 12.74
N PRO A 471 -17.82 -13.15 13.74
CA PRO A 471 -18.16 -12.44 14.95
C PRO A 471 -18.05 -10.93 14.76
N ALA A 472 -18.75 -10.37 13.75
CA ALA A 472 -18.68 -8.97 13.41
C ALA A 472 -19.03 -8.06 14.60
N ASN A 473 -18.17 -7.09 14.85
CA ASN A 473 -18.39 -6.00 15.79
C ASN A 473 -18.18 -4.61 15.17
N VAL A 474 -17.81 -4.56 13.88
CA VAL A 474 -17.77 -3.33 13.08
C VAL A 474 -18.40 -3.60 11.72
N PHE A 475 -19.32 -2.74 11.31
CA PHE A 475 -19.92 -2.73 9.99
C PHE A 475 -19.66 -1.40 9.29
N LEU A 476 -19.07 -1.46 8.10
CA LEU A 476 -18.80 -0.30 7.25
C LEU A 476 -19.44 -0.54 5.89
N LEU A 477 -20.11 0.48 5.35
CA LEU A 477 -20.85 0.31 4.11
C LEU A 477 -20.99 1.61 3.32
N ASN A 478 -20.84 1.53 2.02
CA ASN A 478 -21.39 2.43 1.02
C ASN A 478 -22.25 1.59 0.07
N PRO A 479 -23.56 1.47 0.30
CA PRO A 479 -24.42 0.57 -0.48
C PRO A 479 -24.72 1.13 -1.87
N PRO A 480 -25.16 0.29 -2.83
CA PRO A 480 -25.73 0.76 -4.09
C PRO A 480 -27.02 1.55 -3.81
N TYR A 481 -27.07 2.81 -4.27
CA TYR A 481 -28.21 3.72 -3.99
C TYR A 481 -29.47 3.41 -4.80
N SER A 482 -29.39 2.53 -5.81
CA SER A 482 -30.54 1.96 -6.52
C SER A 482 -31.26 0.86 -5.73
N ALA A 483 -30.61 0.29 -4.71
CA ALA A 483 -31.19 -0.79 -3.91
C ALA A 483 -32.40 -0.32 -3.09
N PRO A 484 -33.29 -1.26 -2.65
CA PRO A 484 -34.44 -0.94 -1.85
C PRO A 484 -34.10 -0.13 -0.61
N GLY A 485 -34.92 0.92 -0.37
CA GLY A 485 -34.63 1.87 0.71
C GLY A 485 -33.35 2.66 0.51
N LYS A 486 -32.89 2.82 -0.73
CA LYS A 486 -31.62 3.45 -1.07
C LYS A 486 -30.40 2.77 -0.42
N GLY A 487 -30.48 1.44 -0.23
CA GLY A 487 -29.44 0.65 0.41
C GLY A 487 -29.66 0.37 1.91
N PHE A 488 -30.72 0.89 2.54
CA PHE A 488 -31.02 0.59 3.93
C PHE A 488 -31.40 -0.88 4.17
N ASN A 489 -31.83 -1.63 3.13
CA ASN A 489 -32.01 -3.07 3.21
C ASN A 489 -30.71 -3.83 3.53
N PHE A 490 -29.54 -3.37 3.02
CA PHE A 490 -28.23 -3.91 3.40
C PHE A 490 -27.92 -3.65 4.88
N VAL A 491 -28.24 -2.42 5.33
CA VAL A 491 -27.98 -2.02 6.71
C VAL A 491 -28.85 -2.84 7.67
N GLU A 492 -30.17 -2.96 7.41
CA GLU A 492 -31.07 -3.76 8.23
C GLU A 492 -30.58 -5.20 8.34
N LYS A 493 -30.24 -5.84 7.21
CA LYS A 493 -29.75 -7.21 7.21
C LYS A 493 -28.46 -7.35 8.04
N ALA A 494 -27.43 -6.56 7.74
CA ALA A 494 -26.15 -6.66 8.41
C ALA A 494 -26.24 -6.44 9.92
N LEU A 495 -26.98 -5.39 10.34
CA LEU A 495 -27.14 -5.10 11.78
C LEU A 495 -28.00 -6.12 12.51
N SER A 496 -28.93 -6.81 11.80
CA SER A 496 -29.72 -7.89 12.39
C SER A 496 -28.89 -9.15 12.70
N GLU A 497 -27.75 -9.32 12.03
CA GLU A 497 -26.85 -10.44 12.18
C GLU A 497 -25.71 -10.17 13.18
N MET A 498 -25.58 -8.93 13.65
CA MET A 498 -24.63 -8.51 14.68
C MET A 498 -25.26 -8.51 16.07
N ASN A 499 -24.51 -8.94 17.08
CA ASN A 499 -24.96 -8.92 18.47
C ASN A 499 -24.65 -7.58 19.17
N CYS A 500 -23.53 -6.97 18.84
CA CYS A 500 -23.07 -5.70 19.40
C CYS A 500 -22.01 -5.07 18.51
N GLY A 501 -21.61 -3.84 18.81
CA GLY A 501 -20.51 -3.16 18.11
C GLY A 501 -20.92 -1.80 17.56
N LYS A 502 -20.27 -1.40 16.47
CA LYS A 502 -20.52 -0.12 15.81
C LYS A 502 -20.70 -0.28 14.31
N ALA A 503 -21.50 0.61 13.72
CA ALA A 503 -21.65 0.68 12.28
C ALA A 503 -21.52 2.12 11.80
N ALA A 504 -20.91 2.32 10.63
CA ALA A 504 -20.93 3.57 9.91
C ALA A 504 -21.34 3.31 8.45
N VAL A 505 -22.34 4.05 7.97
CA VAL A 505 -22.93 3.86 6.66
C VAL A 505 -22.95 5.18 5.91
N LEU A 506 -22.36 5.22 4.72
CA LEU A 506 -22.42 6.36 3.81
C LEU A 506 -23.58 6.16 2.83
N ILE A 507 -24.58 7.00 2.88
CA ILE A 507 -25.83 6.79 2.12
C ILE A 507 -26.43 8.13 1.70
N GLN A 508 -27.41 8.13 0.78
CA GLN A 508 -28.15 9.35 0.45
C GLN A 508 -28.79 9.96 1.69
N GLU A 509 -28.61 11.27 1.90
CA GLU A 509 -29.00 11.95 3.12
C GLU A 509 -30.50 11.79 3.47
N ASN A 510 -31.38 11.88 2.48
CA ASN A 510 -32.83 11.79 2.67
C ASN A 510 -33.38 10.37 2.63
N ALA A 511 -32.53 9.37 2.42
CA ALA A 511 -32.98 7.99 2.24
C ALA A 511 -33.71 7.45 3.47
N GLY A 512 -33.21 7.79 4.66
CA GLY A 512 -33.77 7.28 5.93
C GLY A 512 -35.17 7.77 6.25
N SER A 513 -35.56 8.95 5.76
CA SER A 513 -36.88 9.55 6.01
C SER A 513 -37.88 9.36 4.87
N THR A 514 -37.45 8.79 3.74
CA THR A 514 -38.27 8.58 2.57
C THR A 514 -38.41 7.09 2.24
N GLN A 515 -37.72 6.63 1.20
CA GLN A 515 -37.79 5.24 0.73
C GLN A 515 -37.24 4.23 1.73
N GLY A 516 -36.34 4.66 2.64
CA GLY A 516 -35.76 3.84 3.70
C GLY A 516 -36.53 3.87 5.03
N ALA A 517 -37.59 4.65 5.18
CA ALA A 517 -38.26 4.85 6.46
C ALA A 517 -38.70 3.54 7.14
N GLY A 518 -39.21 2.56 6.39
CA GLY A 518 -39.55 1.25 6.92
C GLY A 518 -38.36 0.44 7.44
N TYR A 519 -37.21 0.57 6.80
CA TYR A 519 -35.95 -0.06 7.25
C TYR A 519 -35.38 0.64 8.47
N THR A 520 -35.31 1.98 8.45
CA THR A 520 -34.76 2.76 9.57
C THR A 520 -35.55 2.54 10.86
N LYS A 521 -36.88 2.40 10.79
CA LYS A 521 -37.71 2.04 11.96
C LYS A 521 -37.24 0.72 12.59
N LYS A 522 -37.12 -0.34 11.78
CA LYS A 522 -36.66 -1.66 12.25
C LYS A 522 -35.21 -1.62 12.79
N ILE A 523 -34.35 -0.84 12.13
CA ILE A 523 -32.96 -0.65 12.58
C ILE A 523 -32.94 -0.02 13.97
N LEU A 524 -33.72 1.03 14.21
CA LEU A 524 -33.77 1.76 15.49
C LEU A 524 -34.47 0.97 16.62
N GLU A 525 -35.33 0.00 16.30
CA GLU A 525 -35.88 -0.92 17.30
C GLU A 525 -34.81 -1.76 18.01
N LYS A 526 -33.64 -1.98 17.36
CA LYS A 526 -32.56 -2.83 17.88
C LYS A 526 -31.24 -2.10 18.04
N ASN A 527 -31.06 -0.94 17.42
CA ASN A 527 -29.79 -0.23 17.36
C ASN A 527 -29.98 1.26 17.65
N THR A 528 -28.97 1.92 18.21
CA THR A 528 -29.01 3.35 18.55
C THR A 528 -28.28 4.16 17.47
N LEU A 529 -28.95 5.18 16.89
CA LEU A 529 -28.30 6.19 16.07
C LEU A 529 -27.49 7.14 16.97
N LEU A 530 -26.18 7.23 16.75
CA LEU A 530 -25.26 8.09 17.51
C LEU A 530 -25.04 9.43 16.83
N ALA A 531 -24.88 9.41 15.48
CA ALA A 531 -24.62 10.61 14.72
C ALA A 531 -25.15 10.50 13.29
N SER A 532 -25.53 11.66 12.72
CA SER A 532 -25.79 11.90 11.32
C SER A 532 -24.88 13.03 10.84
N ILE A 533 -24.01 12.77 9.88
CA ILE A 533 -22.99 13.67 9.38
C ILE A 533 -23.30 14.01 7.93
N HIS A 534 -23.69 15.24 7.69
CA HIS A 534 -23.94 15.77 6.35
C HIS A 534 -22.61 15.99 5.63
N MET A 535 -22.38 15.29 4.53
CA MET A 535 -21.13 15.32 3.77
C MET A 535 -21.15 16.36 2.67
N SER A 536 -19.97 16.67 2.08
CA SER A 536 -19.90 17.57 0.95
C SER A 536 -20.63 17.03 -0.29
N THR A 537 -21.32 17.91 -1.03
CA THR A 537 -22.03 17.55 -2.27
C THR A 537 -21.11 17.13 -3.41
N ASP A 538 -19.83 17.55 -3.34
CA ASP A 538 -18.82 17.20 -4.32
C ASP A 538 -17.97 15.98 -3.92
N LEU A 539 -18.41 15.21 -2.91
CA LEU A 539 -17.71 14.03 -2.42
C LEU A 539 -17.39 13.03 -3.55
N PHE A 540 -18.31 12.86 -4.48
CA PHE A 540 -18.21 11.98 -5.64
C PHE A 540 -18.18 12.75 -6.96
N ILE A 541 -17.51 13.90 -6.99
CA ILE A 541 -17.47 14.78 -8.15
C ILE A 541 -17.01 14.03 -9.42
N GLY A 542 -17.74 14.24 -10.52
CA GLY A 542 -17.47 13.54 -11.78
C GLY A 542 -18.16 12.18 -11.93
N LYS A 543 -18.66 11.57 -10.84
CA LYS A 543 -19.40 10.30 -10.85
C LYS A 543 -20.85 10.45 -10.39
N SER A 544 -21.07 11.20 -9.32
CA SER A 544 -22.41 11.46 -8.78
C SER A 544 -22.45 12.81 -8.08
N SER A 545 -23.58 13.51 -8.20
CA SER A 545 -23.87 14.74 -7.44
C SER A 545 -24.86 14.51 -6.30
N VAL A 546 -24.95 13.27 -5.82
CA VAL A 546 -25.87 12.89 -4.76
C VAL A 546 -25.37 13.44 -3.43
N GLN A 547 -26.26 14.15 -2.71
CA GLN A 547 -25.98 14.55 -1.33
C GLN A 547 -26.01 13.32 -0.43
N THR A 548 -24.92 13.11 0.31
CA THR A 548 -24.74 11.96 1.19
C THR A 548 -24.58 12.36 2.65
N ALA A 549 -24.89 11.43 3.53
CA ALA A 549 -24.61 11.53 4.95
C ALA A 549 -23.98 10.23 5.47
N ILE A 550 -23.13 10.35 6.49
CA ILE A 550 -22.65 9.19 7.26
C ILE A 550 -23.54 9.04 8.50
N TYR A 551 -24.19 7.88 8.62
CA TYR A 551 -24.92 7.49 9.81
C TYR A 551 -24.06 6.56 10.65
N VAL A 552 -23.90 6.89 11.94
CA VAL A 552 -23.12 6.10 12.91
C VAL A 552 -24.07 5.47 13.92
N PHE A 553 -23.99 4.13 14.06
CA PHE A 553 -24.85 3.36 14.96
C PHE A 553 -24.04 2.64 16.05
N GLU A 554 -24.65 2.53 17.23
CA GLU A 554 -24.31 1.55 18.26
C GLU A 554 -25.23 0.34 18.07
N VAL A 555 -24.65 -0.82 17.81
CA VAL A 555 -25.38 -2.05 17.46
C VAL A 555 -25.78 -2.82 18.71
N GLY A 556 -26.98 -3.43 18.68
CA GLY A 556 -27.48 -4.27 19.76
C GLY A 556 -28.09 -3.52 20.94
N LYS A 557 -28.33 -2.20 20.80
CA LYS A 557 -29.02 -1.38 21.80
C LYS A 557 -30.16 -0.62 21.15
N PRO A 558 -31.44 -0.84 21.55
CA PRO A 558 -32.56 -0.08 21.03
C PRO A 558 -32.36 1.43 21.16
N HIS A 559 -32.82 2.17 20.15
CA HIS A 559 -32.74 3.63 20.20
C HIS A 559 -33.68 4.21 21.26
N ASP A 560 -33.09 4.92 22.19
CA ASP A 560 -33.84 5.69 23.18
C ASP A 560 -34.15 7.07 22.59
N THR A 561 -35.43 7.41 22.48
CA THR A 561 -35.89 8.70 21.92
C THR A 561 -35.46 9.91 22.76
N GLU A 562 -35.13 9.73 24.02
CA GLU A 562 -34.57 10.77 24.90
C GLU A 562 -33.06 10.95 24.71
N LYS A 563 -32.39 10.02 24.03
CA LYS A 563 -30.96 10.08 23.77
C LYS A 563 -30.64 11.09 22.66
N LEU A 564 -29.69 11.96 22.95
CA LEU A 564 -29.25 12.97 21.96
C LEU A 564 -28.48 12.34 20.80
N VAL A 565 -28.91 12.63 19.58
CA VAL A 565 -28.18 12.31 18.35
C VAL A 565 -27.36 13.52 17.92
N LYS A 566 -26.11 13.31 17.48
CA LYS A 566 -25.27 14.36 16.96
C LYS A 566 -25.56 14.59 15.48
N PHE A 567 -26.16 15.72 15.14
CA PHE A 567 -26.30 16.17 13.74
C PHE A 567 -25.18 17.14 13.41
N ILE A 568 -24.38 16.83 12.41
CA ILE A 568 -23.16 17.57 12.09
C ILE A 568 -23.18 17.95 10.62
N ASP A 569 -23.05 19.25 10.34
CA ASP A 569 -22.79 19.73 8.99
C ASP A 569 -21.28 19.67 8.73
N PHE A 570 -20.86 18.75 7.87
CA PHE A 570 -19.49 18.54 7.43
C PHE A 570 -19.34 18.82 5.94
N SER A 571 -20.24 19.61 5.35
CA SER A 571 -20.22 19.99 3.93
C SER A 571 -18.94 20.74 3.56
N ASN A 572 -18.39 21.53 4.49
CA ASN A 572 -17.07 22.16 4.35
C ASN A 572 -16.02 21.32 5.07
N ASP A 573 -15.59 20.25 4.45
CA ASP A 573 -14.64 19.29 5.02
C ASP A 573 -13.16 19.71 4.90
N GLY A 574 -12.87 20.85 4.25
CA GLY A 574 -11.53 21.39 4.07
C GLY A 574 -10.85 20.97 2.78
N TYR A 575 -11.42 20.02 2.03
CA TYR A 575 -10.94 19.68 0.69
C TYR A 575 -11.60 20.53 -0.39
N THR A 576 -10.82 20.89 -1.39
CA THR A 576 -11.32 21.43 -2.67
C THR A 576 -11.16 20.35 -3.73
N ARG A 577 -12.23 20.07 -4.45
CA ARG A 577 -12.31 19.06 -5.51
C ARG A 577 -12.62 19.77 -6.82
N GLN A 578 -11.77 19.60 -7.84
CA GLN A 578 -11.96 20.22 -9.15
C GLN A 578 -12.18 19.14 -10.21
N SER A 579 -13.35 19.19 -10.86
CA SER A 579 -13.60 18.43 -12.08
C SER A 579 -13.06 19.21 -13.28
N ARG A 580 -12.07 18.68 -13.98
CA ARG A 580 -11.68 19.21 -15.30
C ARG A 580 -12.59 18.61 -16.37
N LYS A 581 -13.48 19.41 -16.94
CA LYS A 581 -14.43 19.03 -17.99
C LYS A 581 -13.82 18.43 -19.29
N LYS A 582 -12.49 18.37 -19.45
CA LYS A 582 -11.81 17.89 -20.68
C LYS A 582 -10.81 16.75 -20.47
N SER A 583 -10.48 16.38 -19.25
CA SER A 583 -9.83 15.10 -18.96
C SER A 583 -10.68 14.45 -17.87
N SER A 584 -11.63 13.70 -18.31
CA SER A 584 -12.50 12.93 -17.47
C SER A 584 -11.67 12.19 -16.46
N GLN A 585 -11.63 12.39 -15.20
CA GLN A 585 -11.23 11.37 -14.24
C GLN A 585 -10.12 11.68 -13.23
N SER A 586 -9.50 12.83 -13.17
CA SER A 586 -8.71 13.16 -11.99
C SER A 586 -9.38 14.25 -11.18
N THR A 587 -9.92 13.83 -10.06
CA THR A 587 -10.33 14.75 -9.00
C THR A 587 -9.04 15.30 -8.40
N ASN A 588 -8.67 16.52 -8.74
CA ASN A 588 -7.59 17.22 -8.05
C ASN A 588 -8.07 17.54 -6.63
N LEU A 589 -7.91 16.60 -5.73
CA LEU A 589 -8.19 16.75 -4.32
C LEU A 589 -7.06 17.61 -3.72
N LYS A 590 -7.39 18.79 -3.19
CA LYS A 590 -6.43 19.66 -2.51
C LYS A 590 -6.91 19.97 -1.10
N ASP A 591 -6.04 19.81 -0.13
CA ASP A 591 -6.28 20.30 1.21
C ASP A 591 -6.05 21.83 1.23
N THR A 592 -7.14 22.58 1.11
CA THR A 592 -7.11 24.07 1.09
C THR A 592 -7.63 24.66 2.39
N GLY A 593 -8.21 23.84 3.25
CA GLY A 593 -8.88 24.27 4.46
C GLY A 593 -8.55 23.47 5.71
N ASN A 594 -7.34 22.88 5.81
CA ASN A 594 -6.94 22.01 6.93
C ASN A 594 -7.83 20.77 7.07
N ALA A 595 -8.12 20.11 5.97
CA ALA A 595 -9.00 18.94 5.94
C ALA A 595 -8.59 17.87 6.97
N LYS A 596 -7.31 17.49 7.02
CA LYS A 596 -6.78 16.50 7.97
C LYS A 596 -7.15 16.83 9.44
N ALA A 597 -6.99 18.09 9.84
CA ALA A 597 -7.36 18.53 11.18
C ALA A 597 -8.87 18.50 11.40
N ARG A 598 -9.69 18.88 10.40
CA ARG A 598 -11.15 18.84 10.47
C ARG A 598 -11.67 17.41 10.61
N TYR A 599 -11.14 16.47 9.84
CA TYR A 599 -11.49 15.05 9.95
C TYR A 599 -11.14 14.50 11.34
N GLN A 600 -9.96 14.84 11.87
CA GLN A 600 -9.57 14.42 13.22
C GLN A 600 -10.46 15.06 14.30
N GLU A 601 -10.85 16.32 14.14
CA GLU A 601 -11.78 17.00 15.04
C GLU A 601 -13.16 16.33 15.03
N LEU A 602 -13.66 15.95 13.86
CA LEU A 602 -14.92 15.23 13.71
C LEU A 602 -14.90 13.89 14.48
N VAL A 603 -13.82 13.12 14.34
CA VAL A 603 -13.64 11.86 15.09
C VAL A 603 -13.65 12.15 16.61
N ASN A 604 -12.88 13.14 17.07
CA ASN A 604 -12.83 13.48 18.50
C ASN A 604 -14.20 13.91 19.04
N LEU A 605 -14.97 14.66 18.26
CA LEU A 605 -16.30 15.12 18.62
C LEU A 605 -17.29 13.95 18.80
N ILE A 606 -17.23 12.96 17.91
CA ILE A 606 -18.18 11.83 17.94
C ILE A 606 -17.74 10.79 18.96
N VAL A 607 -16.47 10.39 18.97
CA VAL A 607 -15.96 9.30 19.81
C VAL A 607 -15.72 9.75 21.25
N ARG A 608 -15.16 10.95 21.48
CA ARG A 608 -14.73 11.42 22.81
C ARG A 608 -15.69 12.40 23.48
N GLY A 609 -16.79 12.77 22.85
CA GLY A 609 -17.73 13.75 23.36
C GLY A 609 -17.31 15.19 23.09
N LYS A 610 -17.02 16.03 24.05
CA LYS A 610 -16.65 17.43 23.85
C LYS A 610 -15.17 17.53 23.46
N GLY A 611 -14.85 18.28 22.39
CA GLY A 611 -13.48 18.66 22.09
C GLY A 611 -12.87 19.48 23.24
N LYS A 612 -11.60 19.25 23.57
CA LYS A 612 -10.87 20.08 24.53
C LYS A 612 -10.75 21.52 24.00
N ASP A 613 -11.13 22.45 24.84
CA ASP A 613 -10.93 23.91 24.80
C ASP A 613 -10.69 24.63 23.47
N ASN A 614 -11.75 25.35 23.09
CA ASN A 614 -11.85 26.23 21.90
C ASN A 614 -11.25 27.64 22.08
N LYS A 615 -10.10 27.82 22.71
CA LYS A 615 -9.61 29.19 22.99
C LYS A 615 -8.83 29.86 21.86
N ASN A 616 -8.43 29.15 20.78
CA ASN A 616 -7.64 29.74 19.68
C ASN A 616 -7.99 29.18 18.30
N ARG A 617 -9.27 29.09 17.92
CA ARG A 617 -9.63 28.61 16.58
C ARG A 617 -10.39 29.66 15.79
N ASN A 618 -9.78 30.10 14.68
CA ASN A 618 -10.43 30.86 13.62
C ASN A 618 -11.38 30.00 12.76
N TYR A 619 -12.02 29.00 13.34
CA TYR A 619 -13.01 28.16 12.67
C TYR A 619 -14.37 28.44 13.30
N SER A 620 -15.32 28.81 12.46
CA SER A 620 -16.73 28.77 12.87
C SER A 620 -17.05 27.38 13.36
N PRO A 621 -17.52 27.18 14.61
CA PRO A 621 -17.88 25.86 15.09
C PRO A 621 -18.95 25.30 14.15
N GLN A 622 -18.70 24.13 13.59
CA GLN A 622 -19.71 23.42 12.82
C GLN A 622 -20.92 23.26 13.75
N LYS A 623 -22.07 23.75 13.31
CA LYS A 623 -23.26 23.80 14.17
C LYS A 623 -23.64 22.40 14.60
N ILE A 624 -23.46 22.09 15.87
CA ILE A 624 -24.00 20.90 16.49
C ILE A 624 -25.43 21.24 16.88
N TYR A 625 -26.41 20.69 16.19
CA TYR A 625 -27.80 20.86 16.56
C TYR A 625 -28.13 19.93 17.71
N LYS A 626 -28.40 20.50 18.89
CA LYS A 626 -29.04 19.81 20.03
C LYS A 626 -30.55 19.85 19.78
N LYS A 627 -31.11 18.84 19.32
CA LYS A 627 -32.50 18.39 19.34
C LYS A 627 -32.88 17.78 18.00
N SER A 628 -33.08 16.53 17.99
CA SER A 628 -33.88 15.94 16.94
C SER A 628 -35.25 15.60 17.54
N THR A 629 -36.24 16.18 16.98
CA THR A 629 -37.43 15.40 16.74
C THR A 629 -37.05 14.49 15.55
N LEU A 630 -36.78 13.21 15.79
CA LEU A 630 -36.94 12.22 14.75
C LEU A 630 -38.34 12.48 14.17
N PRO A 631 -38.53 12.51 12.84
CA PRO A 631 -39.85 12.69 12.30
C PRO A 631 -40.74 11.62 12.95
N THR A 632 -41.66 12.04 13.73
CA THR A 632 -42.78 11.21 14.17
C THR A 632 -43.46 10.71 12.89
N VAL A 633 -43.44 9.39 12.70
CA VAL A 633 -44.10 8.69 11.64
C VAL A 633 -45.59 9.01 11.70
#